data_250e34d83e93bd4da72fe410a26a5f71
#
_entry.id   250e34d83e93bd4da72fe410a26a5f71
#
_cell.length_a   1.000
_cell.length_b   1.000
_cell.length_c   1.000
_cell.angle_alpha   90.00
_cell.angle_beta   90.00
_cell.angle_gamma   90.00
#
_symmetry.space_group_name_H-M   'P 1'
#
loop_
_entity.id
_entity.type
_entity.pdbx_description
1 polymer ?
#
loop_
_entity_poly.entity_id
_entity_poly.type
_entity_poly.pdbx_seq_one_letter_code
_entity_poly.pdbx_strand_id
1 'polypeptide(L)'
;MRIEDEIKQKSFYDEYHKLAVNLQYTANWLGALHAKVFRQFGISAQQFNVLRILKGQFPNPSSLILIKERMLDKESNASRLIDKLVDAGFTKRIQCPNDRRQVEITITQKGTELLNQINPRVENLKNQMNNLSDIEAKTLNDLLDKLRDN
;
A
#
# COMPACT_ATOMS: atom_id res chain seq x y z
N MET A 1 -3.28 18.16 16.07
CA MET A 1 -2.12 18.56 16.91
C MET A 1 -0.98 18.94 15.96
N ARG A 2 -0.11 19.88 16.33
CA ARG A 2 1.03 20.30 15.48
C ARG A 2 2.15 19.28 15.61
N ILE A 3 2.99 19.13 14.59
CA ILE A 3 4.10 18.16 14.61
C ILE A 3 5.08 18.43 15.75
N GLU A 4 5.29 19.72 16.10
CA GLU A 4 6.12 20.12 17.22
C GLU A 4 5.66 19.52 18.56
N ASP A 5 4.34 19.47 18.75
CA ASP A 5 3.72 18.96 19.98
C ASP A 5 3.80 17.42 20.02
N GLU A 6 3.59 16.77 18.86
CA GLU A 6 3.61 15.31 18.73
C GLU A 6 4.98 14.72 19.07
N ILE A 7 6.06 15.31 18.55
CA ILE A 7 7.42 14.80 18.74
C ILE A 7 8.21 15.56 19.84
N LYS A 8 7.56 16.52 20.53
CA LYS A 8 8.15 17.36 21.58
C LYS A 8 9.42 18.10 21.12
N GLN A 9 9.44 18.54 19.86
CA GLN A 9 10.54 19.29 19.27
C GLN A 9 10.15 20.76 19.14
N LYS A 10 10.92 21.67 19.76
CA LYS A 10 10.57 23.10 19.82
C LYS A 10 10.81 23.85 18.52
N SER A 11 11.78 23.44 17.72
CA SER A 11 12.15 24.13 16.48
C SER A 11 12.72 23.16 15.43
N PHE A 12 12.64 23.58 14.17
CA PHE A 12 13.27 22.92 13.03
C PHE A 12 14.31 23.86 12.42
N TYR A 13 15.27 23.31 11.68
CA TYR A 13 16.29 24.12 11.01
C TYR A 13 15.65 25.05 9.96
N ASP A 14 14.71 24.50 9.19
CA ASP A 14 13.93 25.20 8.17
C ASP A 14 12.60 24.45 7.90
N GLU A 15 11.81 24.97 7.00
CA GLU A 15 10.54 24.37 6.60
C GLU A 15 10.71 23.03 5.84
N TYR A 16 11.84 22.81 5.16
CA TYR A 16 12.10 21.52 4.46
C TYR A 16 12.40 20.41 5.46
N HIS A 17 13.18 20.70 6.50
CA HIS A 17 13.41 19.77 7.60
C HIS A 17 12.09 19.43 8.31
N LYS A 18 11.28 20.44 8.62
CA LYS A 18 9.96 20.24 9.21
C LYS A 18 9.05 19.38 8.30
N LEU A 19 9.04 19.67 6.99
CA LEU A 19 8.27 18.91 6.00
C LEU A 19 8.68 17.43 5.99
N ALA A 20 9.98 17.13 5.94
CA ALA A 20 10.48 15.76 5.94
C ALA A 20 10.04 14.98 7.20
N VAL A 21 10.18 15.60 8.37
CA VAL A 21 9.74 15.00 9.64
C VAL A 21 8.24 14.79 9.68
N ASN A 22 7.46 15.77 9.23
CA ASN A 22 5.99 15.69 9.21
C ASN A 22 5.50 14.61 8.26
N LEU A 23 6.09 14.49 7.08
CA LEU A 23 5.79 13.42 6.13
C LEU A 23 6.06 12.03 6.72
N GLN A 24 7.25 11.86 7.32
CA GLN A 24 7.62 10.58 7.94
C GLN A 24 6.69 10.21 9.10
N TYR A 25 6.38 11.17 9.97
CA TYR A 25 5.45 10.97 11.09
C TYR A 25 4.05 10.58 10.59
N THR A 26 3.52 11.32 9.60
CA THR A 26 2.20 11.09 9.03
C THR A 26 2.13 9.73 8.31
N ALA A 27 3.19 9.37 7.55
CA ALA A 27 3.27 8.06 6.90
C ALA A 27 3.28 6.91 7.92
N ASN A 28 4.03 7.05 9.01
CA ASN A 28 4.07 6.06 10.09
C ASN A 28 2.71 5.93 10.81
N TRP A 29 2.06 7.06 11.11
CA TRP A 29 0.72 7.09 11.69
C TRP A 29 -0.29 6.36 10.80
N LEU A 30 -0.34 6.69 9.51
CA LEU A 30 -1.25 6.04 8.55
C LEU A 30 -0.91 4.55 8.40
N GLY A 31 0.37 4.21 8.35
CA GLY A 31 0.84 2.82 8.31
C GLY A 31 0.40 2.01 9.53
N ALA A 32 0.43 2.60 10.72
CA ALA A 32 -0.03 1.96 11.95
C ALA A 32 -1.55 1.70 11.95
N LEU A 33 -2.35 2.64 11.42
CA LEU A 33 -3.79 2.46 11.25
C LEU A 33 -4.09 1.27 10.31
N HIS A 34 -3.44 1.24 9.15
CA HIS A 34 -3.56 0.14 8.19
C HIS A 34 -3.11 -1.20 8.78
N ALA A 35 -1.96 -1.23 9.45
CA ALA A 35 -1.44 -2.45 10.05
C ALA A 35 -2.39 -3.03 11.11
N LYS A 36 -3.11 -2.19 11.85
CA LYS A 36 -4.13 -2.63 12.82
C LYS A 36 -5.29 -3.36 12.14
N VAL A 37 -5.71 -2.90 10.96
CA VAL A 37 -6.74 -3.56 10.15
C VAL A 37 -6.19 -4.89 9.59
N PHE A 38 -5.06 -4.87 8.90
CA PHE A 38 -4.55 -6.04 8.19
C PHE A 38 -4.17 -7.20 9.12
N ARG A 39 -3.68 -6.92 10.33
CA ARG A 39 -3.38 -7.95 11.34
C ARG A 39 -4.59 -8.80 11.70
N GLN A 40 -5.81 -8.25 11.68
CA GLN A 40 -7.04 -9.00 11.95
C GLN A 40 -7.32 -10.07 10.88
N PHE A 41 -6.74 -9.93 9.71
CA PHE A 41 -6.87 -10.84 8.57
C PHE A 41 -5.60 -11.67 8.31
N GLY A 42 -4.60 -11.56 9.19
CA GLY A 42 -3.36 -12.34 9.08
C GLY A 42 -2.46 -11.97 7.92
N ILE A 43 -2.59 -10.75 7.36
CA ILE A 43 -1.76 -10.28 6.25
C ILE A 43 -1.07 -8.95 6.59
N SER A 44 0.01 -8.65 5.86
CA SER A 44 0.69 -7.35 5.92
C SER A 44 0.10 -6.34 4.93
N ALA A 45 0.44 -5.06 5.11
CA ALA A 45 0.10 -4.00 4.16
C ALA A 45 0.66 -4.28 2.75
N GLN A 46 1.89 -4.81 2.67
CA GLN A 46 2.51 -5.17 1.41
C GLN A 46 1.78 -6.33 0.72
N GLN A 47 1.36 -7.35 1.47
CA GLN A 47 0.54 -8.44 0.93
C GLN A 47 -0.82 -7.96 0.45
N PHE A 48 -1.48 -7.08 1.19
CA PHE A 48 -2.71 -6.44 0.75
C PHE A 48 -2.50 -5.65 -0.55
N ASN A 49 -1.41 -4.89 -0.67
CA ASN A 49 -1.07 -4.14 -1.88
C ASN A 49 -0.90 -5.08 -3.09
N VAL A 50 -0.19 -6.20 -2.93
CA VAL A 50 -0.06 -7.22 -4.00
C VAL A 50 -1.44 -7.76 -4.42
N LEU A 51 -2.29 -8.12 -3.48
CA LEU A 51 -3.65 -8.60 -3.79
C LEU A 51 -4.48 -7.55 -4.54
N ARG A 52 -4.37 -6.27 -4.17
CA ARG A 52 -5.04 -5.16 -4.87
C ARG A 52 -4.55 -5.00 -6.31
N ILE A 53 -3.24 -5.11 -6.54
CA ILE A 53 -2.63 -5.06 -7.87
C ILE A 53 -3.17 -6.20 -8.73
N LEU A 54 -3.15 -7.44 -8.22
CA LEU A 54 -3.64 -8.61 -8.92
C LEU A 54 -5.14 -8.53 -9.20
N LYS A 55 -5.93 -8.02 -8.25
CA LYS A 55 -7.38 -7.82 -8.46
C LYS A 55 -7.66 -6.81 -9.56
N GLY A 56 -6.88 -5.74 -9.64
CA GLY A 56 -7.01 -4.72 -10.68
C GLY A 56 -6.63 -5.22 -12.08
N GLN A 57 -5.85 -6.31 -12.19
CA GLN A 57 -5.51 -6.95 -13.47
C GLN A 57 -6.48 -8.08 -13.87
N PHE A 58 -7.24 -8.58 -12.90
CA PHE A 58 -8.15 -9.71 -13.16
C PHE A 58 -9.12 -9.42 -14.34
N PRO A 59 -9.34 -10.36 -15.27
CA PRO A 59 -8.93 -11.78 -15.24
C PRO A 59 -7.49 -12.06 -15.72
N ASN A 60 -6.76 -11.05 -16.20
CA ASN A 60 -5.41 -11.24 -16.73
C ASN A 60 -4.41 -11.55 -15.61
N PRO A 61 -3.51 -12.50 -15.80
CA PRO A 61 -2.42 -12.75 -14.87
C PRO A 61 -1.37 -11.63 -14.94
N SER A 62 -0.51 -11.53 -13.94
CA SER A 62 0.52 -10.50 -13.82
C SER A 62 1.90 -11.12 -13.68
N SER A 63 2.88 -10.54 -14.34
CA SER A 63 4.29 -10.88 -14.10
C SER A 63 4.78 -10.31 -12.76
N LEU A 64 5.86 -10.90 -12.23
CA LEU A 64 6.54 -10.37 -11.05
C LEU A 64 7.02 -8.93 -11.26
N ILE A 65 7.48 -8.60 -12.47
CA ILE A 65 7.95 -7.26 -12.84
C ILE A 65 6.82 -6.25 -12.70
N LEU A 66 5.67 -6.53 -13.31
CA LEU A 66 4.48 -5.67 -13.23
C LEU A 66 4.04 -5.42 -11.78
N ILE A 67 4.06 -6.48 -10.96
CA ILE A 67 3.71 -6.35 -9.53
C ILE A 67 4.68 -5.40 -8.84
N LYS A 68 6.00 -5.58 -9.02
CA LYS A 68 7.04 -4.72 -8.44
C LYS A 68 6.88 -3.25 -8.85
N GLU A 69 6.62 -2.99 -10.13
CA GLU A 69 6.42 -1.63 -10.66
C GLU A 69 5.22 -0.92 -10.03
N ARG A 70 4.19 -1.66 -9.64
CA ARG A 70 2.96 -1.11 -9.05
C ARG A 70 2.92 -1.10 -7.54
N MET A 71 3.87 -1.77 -6.87
CA MET A 71 3.94 -1.75 -5.42
C MET A 71 4.24 -0.36 -4.89
N LEU A 72 3.56 0.01 -3.79
CA LEU A 72 3.81 1.27 -3.07
C LEU A 72 5.18 1.26 -2.40
N ASP A 73 5.58 0.13 -1.83
CA ASP A 73 6.89 -0.06 -1.22
C ASP A 73 7.82 -0.75 -2.23
N LYS A 74 8.70 0.03 -2.86
CA LYS A 74 9.62 -0.43 -3.91
C LYS A 74 10.73 -1.35 -3.38
N GLU A 75 11.06 -1.25 -2.12
CA GLU A 75 12.09 -2.05 -1.45
C GLU A 75 11.58 -3.41 -0.99
N SER A 76 10.26 -3.63 -1.07
CA SER A 76 9.66 -4.90 -0.69
C SER A 76 10.15 -6.07 -1.55
N ASN A 77 10.44 -7.19 -0.91
CA ASN A 77 10.70 -8.45 -1.62
C ASN A 77 9.40 -9.06 -2.16
N ALA A 78 9.00 -8.65 -3.37
CA ALA A 78 7.76 -9.07 -4.01
C ALA A 78 7.66 -10.60 -4.16
N SER A 79 8.78 -11.29 -4.48
CA SER A 79 8.78 -12.75 -4.63
C SER A 79 8.38 -13.44 -3.34
N ARG A 80 9.00 -13.05 -2.20
CA ARG A 80 8.69 -13.59 -0.87
C ARG A 80 7.26 -13.29 -0.42
N LEU A 81 6.73 -12.11 -0.78
CA LEU A 81 5.34 -11.76 -0.49
C LEU A 81 4.36 -12.65 -1.25
N ILE A 82 4.66 -12.89 -2.54
CA ILE A 82 3.87 -13.78 -3.40
C ILE A 82 3.95 -15.22 -2.90
N ASP A 83 5.13 -15.73 -2.50
CA ASP A 83 5.27 -17.08 -1.93
C ASP A 83 4.32 -17.27 -0.75
N LYS A 84 4.32 -16.34 0.20
CA LYS A 84 3.41 -16.38 1.35
C LYS A 84 1.94 -16.33 0.97
N LEU A 85 1.58 -15.57 -0.08
CA LEU A 85 0.21 -15.48 -0.56
C LEU A 85 -0.23 -16.75 -1.30
N VAL A 86 0.70 -17.42 -2.01
CA VAL A 86 0.48 -18.74 -2.63
C VAL A 86 0.28 -19.80 -1.54
N ASP A 87 1.15 -19.85 -0.55
CA ASP A 87 1.06 -20.80 0.58
C ASP A 87 -0.27 -20.65 1.34
N ALA A 88 -0.75 -19.41 1.48
CA ALA A 88 -2.05 -19.12 2.08
C ALA A 88 -3.25 -19.38 1.14
N GLY A 89 -3.00 -19.67 -0.13
CA GLY A 89 -4.03 -19.93 -1.13
C GLY A 89 -4.76 -18.68 -1.66
N PHE A 90 -4.24 -17.48 -1.41
CA PHE A 90 -4.84 -16.21 -1.89
C PHE A 90 -4.45 -15.87 -3.32
N THR A 91 -3.32 -16.40 -3.78
CA THR A 91 -2.83 -16.28 -5.14
C THR A 91 -2.40 -17.63 -5.67
N LYS A 92 -2.26 -17.75 -6.99
CA LYS A 92 -1.66 -18.92 -7.63
C LYS A 92 -0.67 -18.50 -8.69
N ARG A 93 0.34 -19.34 -8.91
CA ARG A 93 1.28 -19.22 -10.02
C ARG A 93 0.75 -19.99 -11.22
N ILE A 94 0.90 -19.41 -12.40
CA ILE A 94 0.55 -20.01 -13.68
C ILE A 94 1.81 -19.99 -14.53
N GLN A 95 2.16 -21.11 -15.15
CA GLN A 95 3.22 -21.10 -16.15
C GLN A 95 2.70 -20.41 -17.42
N CYS A 96 3.49 -19.50 -17.98
CA CYS A 96 3.14 -18.90 -19.26
C CYS A 96 3.14 -19.98 -20.35
N PRO A 97 2.08 -20.14 -21.12
CA PRO A 97 1.99 -21.16 -22.18
C PRO A 97 3.09 -21.02 -23.23
N ASN A 98 3.51 -19.77 -23.49
CA ASN A 98 4.47 -19.42 -24.54
C ASN A 98 5.93 -19.41 -24.07
N ASP A 99 6.17 -19.30 -22.76
CA ASP A 99 7.51 -19.32 -22.17
C ASP A 99 7.48 -19.92 -20.75
N ARG A 100 7.88 -21.18 -20.64
CA ARG A 100 7.88 -21.91 -19.36
C ARG A 100 8.83 -21.32 -18.30
N ARG A 101 9.70 -20.38 -18.70
CA ARG A 101 10.60 -19.68 -17.79
C ARG A 101 9.91 -18.50 -17.11
N GLN A 102 8.80 -18.03 -17.65
CA GLN A 102 8.01 -16.94 -17.09
C GLN A 102 6.89 -17.51 -16.23
N VAL A 103 6.85 -17.06 -15.00
CA VAL A 103 5.78 -17.36 -14.04
C VAL A 103 4.90 -16.13 -13.91
N GLU A 104 3.64 -16.33 -14.14
CA GLU A 104 2.59 -15.34 -13.95
C GLU A 104 1.81 -15.63 -12.68
N ILE A 105 1.28 -14.60 -12.08
CA ILE A 105 0.55 -14.65 -10.81
C ILE A 105 -0.88 -14.16 -11.04
N THR A 106 -1.85 -14.85 -10.48
CA THR A 106 -3.24 -14.39 -10.47
C THR A 106 -3.84 -14.53 -9.07
N ILE A 107 -4.83 -13.70 -8.77
CA ILE A 107 -5.61 -13.80 -7.54
C ILE A 107 -6.57 -14.98 -7.62
N THR A 108 -6.78 -15.68 -6.50
CA THR A 108 -7.77 -16.75 -6.38
C THR A 108 -9.12 -16.19 -5.93
N GLN A 109 -10.17 -17.05 -5.96
CA GLN A 109 -11.46 -16.71 -5.36
C GLN A 109 -11.30 -16.37 -3.88
N LYS A 110 -10.54 -17.18 -3.13
CA LYS A 110 -10.23 -16.94 -1.70
C LYS A 110 -9.54 -15.59 -1.47
N GLY A 111 -8.58 -15.21 -2.35
CA GLY A 111 -7.93 -13.89 -2.29
C GLY A 111 -8.90 -12.74 -2.57
N THR A 112 -9.82 -12.93 -3.52
CA THR A 112 -10.88 -11.94 -3.82
C THR A 112 -11.83 -11.77 -2.64
N GLU A 113 -12.27 -12.86 -2.02
CA GLU A 113 -13.13 -12.84 -0.84
C GLU A 113 -12.45 -12.14 0.34
N LEU A 114 -11.16 -12.39 0.55
CA LEU A 114 -10.37 -11.69 1.56
C LEU A 114 -10.36 -10.18 1.30
N LEU A 115 -10.13 -9.74 0.07
CA LEU A 115 -10.18 -8.31 -0.28
C LEU A 115 -11.56 -7.71 -0.01
N ASN A 116 -12.65 -8.42 -0.33
CA ASN A 116 -14.02 -7.95 -0.10
C ASN A 116 -14.31 -7.75 1.41
N GLN A 117 -13.69 -8.54 2.28
CA GLN A 117 -13.80 -8.37 3.73
C GLN A 117 -12.96 -7.19 4.26
N ILE A 118 -11.79 -6.95 3.67
CA ILE A 118 -10.85 -5.91 4.11
C ILE A 118 -11.26 -4.52 3.60
N ASN A 119 -11.70 -4.42 2.34
CA ASN A 119 -11.97 -3.13 1.69
C ASN A 119 -12.88 -2.20 2.51
N PRO A 120 -14.01 -2.64 3.07
CA PRO A 120 -14.86 -1.76 3.89
C PRO A 120 -14.14 -1.24 5.15
N ARG A 121 -13.22 -2.04 5.71
CA ARG A 121 -12.43 -1.62 6.88
C ARG A 121 -11.41 -0.55 6.52
N VAL A 122 -10.78 -0.69 5.34
CA VAL A 122 -9.85 0.32 4.81
C VAL A 122 -10.60 1.60 4.42
N GLU A 123 -11.78 1.49 3.82
CA GLU A 123 -12.61 2.64 3.49
C GLU A 123 -13.02 3.44 4.74
N ASN A 124 -13.32 2.77 5.84
CA ASN A 124 -13.62 3.43 7.11
C ASN A 124 -12.42 4.25 7.66
N LEU A 125 -11.19 3.96 7.24
CA LEU A 125 -10.03 4.78 7.61
C LEU A 125 -10.06 6.18 6.96
N LYS A 126 -10.85 6.41 5.91
CA LYS A 126 -11.11 7.77 5.39
C LYS A 126 -11.64 8.70 6.49
N ASN A 127 -12.44 8.17 7.40
CA ASN A 127 -12.98 8.93 8.52
C ASN A 127 -11.88 9.46 9.47
N GLN A 128 -10.68 8.89 9.42
CA GLN A 128 -9.51 9.38 10.17
C GLN A 128 -8.84 10.58 9.48
N MET A 129 -9.15 10.81 8.20
CA MET A 129 -8.59 11.88 7.37
C MET A 129 -9.63 12.96 7.02
N ASN A 130 -10.87 12.87 7.53
CA ASN A 130 -11.97 13.78 7.22
C ASN A 130 -11.82 15.20 7.83
N ASN A 131 -10.71 15.48 8.50
CA ASN A 131 -10.32 16.83 8.91
C ASN A 131 -9.89 17.71 7.72
N LEU A 132 -9.66 17.09 6.55
CA LEU A 132 -9.39 17.78 5.29
C LEU A 132 -10.66 17.80 4.43
N SER A 133 -10.99 18.94 3.87
CA SER A 133 -11.96 19.03 2.78
C SER A 133 -11.40 18.37 1.50
N ASP A 134 -12.26 18.06 0.54
CA ASP A 134 -11.85 17.48 -0.74
C ASP A 134 -10.84 18.38 -1.50
N ILE A 135 -10.99 19.71 -1.39
CA ILE A 135 -10.08 20.67 -2.01
C ILE A 135 -8.69 20.62 -1.34
N GLU A 136 -8.65 20.58 -0.01
CA GLU A 136 -7.39 20.46 0.74
C GLU A 136 -6.69 19.12 0.48
N ALA A 137 -7.44 18.03 0.43
CA ALA A 137 -6.90 16.72 0.09
C ALA A 137 -6.32 16.72 -1.35
N LYS A 138 -7.01 17.33 -2.32
CA LYS A 138 -6.50 17.48 -3.68
C LYS A 138 -5.22 18.31 -3.70
N THR A 139 -5.21 19.46 -3.04
CA THR A 139 -4.05 20.36 -2.96
C THR A 139 -2.84 19.63 -2.36
N LEU A 140 -3.05 18.86 -1.29
CA LEU A 140 -1.99 18.07 -0.68
C LEU A 140 -1.43 17.01 -1.63
N ASN A 141 -2.30 16.32 -2.39
CA ASN A 141 -1.86 15.36 -3.41
C ASN A 141 -0.99 16.05 -4.48
N ASP A 142 -1.44 17.18 -5.03
CA ASP A 142 -0.70 17.94 -6.04
C ASP A 142 0.68 18.40 -5.51
N LEU A 143 0.77 18.81 -4.23
CA LEU A 143 2.03 19.20 -3.59
C LEU A 143 2.97 18.01 -3.34
N LEU A 144 2.42 16.86 -2.95
CA LEU A 144 3.20 15.63 -2.77
C LEU A 144 3.75 15.12 -4.10
N ASP A 145 2.98 15.21 -5.18
CA ASP A 145 3.45 14.85 -6.52
C ASP A 145 4.59 15.79 -6.95
N LYS A 146 4.37 17.11 -6.85
CA LYS A 146 5.40 18.12 -7.14
C LYS A 146 6.68 17.94 -6.32
N LEU A 147 6.58 17.49 -5.07
CA LEU A 147 7.75 17.23 -4.22
C LEU A 147 8.64 16.11 -4.77
N ARG A 148 8.08 15.16 -5.52
CA ARG A 148 8.79 14.02 -6.12
C ARG A 148 9.20 14.25 -7.59
N ASP A 149 8.73 15.32 -8.21
CA ASP A 149 9.16 15.73 -9.56
C ASP A 149 10.60 16.29 -9.50
N ASN A 150 11.56 15.49 -9.98
CA ASN A 150 12.97 15.85 -10.12
C ASN A 150 13.35 16.00 -11.58
#